data_c03500f1a455b76eb21edd10651f27dc
#
_entry.id   c03500f1a455b76eb21edd10651f27dc
#
_cell.length_a   1.000
_cell.length_b   1.000
_cell.length_c   1.000
_cell.angle_alpha   90.00
_cell.angle_beta   90.00
_cell.angle_gamma   90.00
#
_symmetry.space_group_name_H-M   'P 1'
#
loop_
_entity.id
_entity.type
_entity.pdbx_description
1 polymer ?
#
loop_
_entity_poly.entity_id
_entity_poly.type
_entity_poly.pdbx_seq_one_letter_code
_entity_poly.pdbx_strand_id
1 'polypeptide(L)'
;MMQNLFDLTGKVALITGGNGGIGLGMAEGLASQGCEVAIWGTNADKNDQALAVLRQYGPKVSAEVCDVSDPNAVADCFAASLKIHGRVDGCFANAGVGGRATAFDEMTQAEWDRIIGVNLNGVFYVFRCAAQHMKQRAQSGDAFGR
;
A
#
# COMPACT_ATOMS: atom_id res chain seq x y z
N MET A 1 -23.71 8.08 23.41
CA MET A 1 -22.95 8.57 22.23
C MET A 1 -23.01 7.46 21.16
N MET A 2 -23.41 7.78 19.96
CA MET A 2 -23.32 6.80 18.86
C MET A 2 -21.85 6.52 18.59
N GLN A 3 -21.45 5.25 18.64
CA GLN A 3 -20.12 4.81 18.30
C GLN A 3 -19.90 5.14 16.81
N ASN A 4 -18.83 5.88 16.48
CA ASN A 4 -18.49 6.12 15.07
C ASN A 4 -18.08 4.80 14.43
N LEU A 5 -18.94 4.24 13.61
CA LEU A 5 -18.74 2.96 12.93
C LEU A 5 -17.52 2.95 11.98
N PHE A 6 -17.05 4.13 11.60
CA PHE A 6 -15.92 4.32 10.69
C PHE A 6 -14.64 4.79 11.42
N ASP A 7 -14.62 4.79 12.76
CA ASP A 7 -13.42 5.13 13.52
C ASP A 7 -12.33 4.06 13.31
N LEU A 8 -11.22 4.48 12.73
CA LEU A 8 -10.04 3.66 12.46
C LEU A 8 -8.84 4.03 13.35
N THR A 9 -9.08 4.74 14.44
CA THR A 9 -8.04 5.11 15.41
C THR A 9 -7.31 3.85 15.91
N GLY A 10 -5.97 3.89 15.87
CA GLY A 10 -5.11 2.75 16.23
C GLY A 10 -5.03 1.64 15.17
N LYS A 11 -5.58 1.85 13.99
CA LYS A 11 -5.39 0.97 12.83
C LYS A 11 -4.33 1.55 11.90
N VAL A 12 -3.67 0.67 11.15
CA VAL A 12 -2.65 1.01 10.17
C VAL A 12 -3.00 0.38 8.83
N ALA A 13 -3.04 1.19 7.79
CA ALA A 13 -3.26 0.75 6.42
C ALA A 13 -2.00 0.93 5.57
N LEU A 14 -1.65 -0.10 4.79
CA LEU A 14 -0.63 -0.06 3.75
C LEU A 14 -1.31 0.05 2.38
N ILE A 15 -0.89 1.01 1.56
CA ILE A 15 -1.46 1.24 0.23
C ILE A 15 -0.33 1.35 -0.79
N THR A 16 -0.22 0.38 -1.70
CA THR A 16 0.71 0.48 -2.83
C THR A 16 0.11 1.34 -3.93
N GLY A 17 0.93 2.16 -4.60
CA GLY A 17 0.41 3.20 -5.50
C GLY A 17 -0.37 4.29 -4.77
N GLY A 18 -0.10 4.50 -3.48
CA GLY A 18 -0.78 5.45 -2.61
C GLY A 18 -0.38 6.92 -2.80
N ASN A 19 0.52 7.19 -3.75
CA ASN A 19 1.04 8.53 -4.00
C ASN A 19 0.30 9.31 -5.11
N GLY A 20 -0.86 8.81 -5.55
CA GLY A 20 -1.66 9.48 -6.57
C GLY A 20 -2.95 8.75 -6.89
N GLY A 21 -3.83 9.42 -7.62
CA GLY A 21 -5.07 8.84 -8.16
C GLY A 21 -5.93 8.14 -7.11
N ILE A 22 -6.40 6.94 -7.45
CA ILE A 22 -7.27 6.13 -6.58
C ILE A 22 -6.58 5.79 -5.26
N GLY A 23 -5.29 5.42 -5.28
CA GLY A 23 -4.54 5.06 -4.09
C GLY A 23 -4.41 6.21 -3.09
N LEU A 24 -4.16 7.43 -3.56
CA LEU A 24 -4.13 8.62 -2.69
C LEU A 24 -5.51 8.90 -2.11
N GLY A 25 -6.57 8.82 -2.91
CA GLY A 25 -7.95 8.98 -2.41
C GLY A 25 -8.32 7.96 -1.33
N MET A 26 -7.88 6.69 -1.46
CA MET A 26 -8.02 5.69 -0.40
C MET A 26 -7.26 6.11 0.86
N ALA A 27 -6.01 6.58 0.71
CA ALA A 27 -5.17 7.03 1.82
C ALA A 27 -5.80 8.21 2.59
N GLU A 28 -6.32 9.21 1.87
CA GLU A 28 -7.03 10.34 2.45
C GLU A 28 -8.29 9.91 3.21
N GLY A 29 -9.11 9.05 2.58
CA GLY A 29 -10.32 8.51 3.21
C GLY A 29 -10.03 7.80 4.52
N LEU A 30 -9.00 6.94 4.55
CA LEU A 30 -8.59 6.21 5.75
C LEU A 30 -7.99 7.15 6.81
N ALA A 31 -7.10 8.06 6.41
CA ALA A 31 -6.48 9.02 7.32
C ALA A 31 -7.54 9.95 7.97
N SER A 32 -8.55 10.36 7.22
CA SER A 32 -9.66 11.19 7.73
C SER A 32 -10.50 10.49 8.81
N GLN A 33 -10.44 9.17 8.89
CA GLN A 33 -11.10 8.35 9.93
C GLN A 33 -10.14 7.94 11.05
N GLY A 34 -8.96 8.56 11.15
CA GLY A 34 -8.00 8.31 12.23
C GLY A 34 -7.01 7.17 11.98
N CYS A 35 -7.00 6.56 10.79
CA CYS A 35 -6.07 5.50 10.43
C CYS A 35 -4.66 6.05 10.21
N GLU A 36 -3.63 5.41 10.76
CA GLU A 36 -2.25 5.62 10.30
C GLU A 36 -2.08 5.00 8.91
N VAL A 37 -1.32 5.66 8.03
CA VAL A 37 -1.20 5.23 6.63
C VAL A 37 0.25 5.15 6.20
N ALA A 38 0.65 3.99 5.68
CA ALA A 38 1.88 3.79 4.93
C ALA A 38 1.54 3.74 3.43
N ILE A 39 2.15 4.60 2.64
CA ILE A 39 2.00 4.57 1.17
C ILE A 39 3.29 4.14 0.50
N TRP A 40 3.19 3.38 -0.58
CA TRP A 40 4.33 3.04 -1.42
C TRP A 40 4.11 3.54 -2.84
N GLY A 41 5.17 4.08 -3.44
CA GLY A 41 5.16 4.52 -4.84
C GLY A 41 6.58 4.56 -5.39
N THR A 42 6.75 4.45 -6.70
CA THR A 42 8.07 4.42 -7.35
C THR A 42 8.71 5.79 -7.53
N ASN A 43 7.97 6.88 -7.32
CA ASN A 43 8.46 8.24 -7.52
C ASN A 43 8.52 8.98 -6.18
N ALA A 44 9.72 9.35 -5.74
CA ALA A 44 9.97 10.00 -4.46
C ALA A 44 9.27 11.36 -4.34
N ASP A 45 9.32 12.19 -5.39
CA ASP A 45 8.70 13.53 -5.36
C ASP A 45 7.17 13.44 -5.20
N LYS A 46 6.53 12.45 -5.87
CA LYS A 46 5.11 12.19 -5.69
C LYS A 46 4.79 11.66 -4.29
N ASN A 47 5.68 10.84 -3.73
CA ASN A 47 5.54 10.35 -2.36
C ASN A 47 5.57 11.54 -1.37
N ASP A 48 6.49 12.48 -1.54
CA ASP A 48 6.60 13.67 -0.68
C ASP A 48 5.37 14.58 -0.79
N GLN A 49 4.85 14.77 -2.03
CA GLN A 49 3.62 15.53 -2.25
C GLN A 49 2.42 14.85 -1.56
N ALA A 50 2.29 13.55 -1.69
CA ALA A 50 1.23 12.80 -1.03
C ALA A 50 1.34 12.86 0.49
N LEU A 51 2.54 12.77 1.05
CA LEU A 51 2.77 12.95 2.49
C LEU A 51 2.33 14.33 2.99
N ALA A 52 2.60 15.40 2.21
CA ALA A 52 2.16 16.76 2.56
C ALA A 52 0.63 16.87 2.65
N VAL A 53 -0.09 16.18 1.75
CA VAL A 53 -1.55 16.09 1.80
C VAL A 53 -2.02 15.28 3.00
N LEU A 54 -1.47 14.08 3.20
CA LEU A 54 -1.93 13.13 4.24
C LEU A 54 -1.67 13.64 5.66
N ARG A 55 -0.59 14.38 5.89
CA ARG A 55 -0.27 14.99 7.21
C ARG A 55 -1.34 15.95 7.72
N GLN A 56 -2.17 16.51 6.84
CA GLN A 56 -3.25 17.43 7.22
C GLN A 56 -4.37 16.74 8.01
N TYR A 57 -4.47 15.42 7.92
CA TYR A 57 -5.48 14.63 8.64
C TYR A 57 -5.10 14.28 10.08
N GLY A 58 -3.82 14.44 10.47
CA GLY A 58 -3.32 14.27 11.83
C GLY A 58 -2.69 12.92 12.19
N PRO A 59 -3.18 11.75 11.75
CA PRO A 59 -2.51 10.48 12.02
C PRO A 59 -1.10 10.39 11.44
N LYS A 60 -0.30 9.46 11.99
CA LYS A 60 1.03 9.18 11.46
C LYS A 60 0.94 8.63 10.03
N VAL A 61 1.76 9.20 9.15
CA VAL A 61 1.87 8.78 7.76
C VAL A 61 3.32 8.57 7.36
N SER A 62 3.59 7.57 6.53
CA SER A 62 4.89 7.30 5.94
C SER A 62 4.81 7.00 4.46
N ALA A 63 5.92 7.15 3.75
CA ALA A 63 6.03 6.79 2.34
C ALA A 63 7.36 6.10 2.07
N GLU A 64 7.31 5.03 1.29
CA GLU A 64 8.48 4.28 0.85
C GLU A 64 8.57 4.28 -0.68
N VAL A 65 9.78 4.41 -1.21
CA VAL A 65 10.02 4.20 -2.66
C VAL A 65 10.09 2.70 -2.90
N CYS A 66 9.07 2.15 -3.56
CA CYS A 66 8.93 0.72 -3.75
C CYS A 66 8.47 0.38 -5.18
N ASP A 67 9.25 -0.44 -5.87
CA ASP A 67 8.77 -1.16 -7.05
C ASP A 67 8.20 -2.52 -6.61
N VAL A 68 6.89 -2.66 -6.68
CA VAL A 68 6.20 -3.88 -6.23
C VAL A 68 6.51 -5.11 -7.10
N SER A 69 7.09 -4.94 -8.29
CA SER A 69 7.53 -6.06 -9.13
C SER A 69 8.82 -6.73 -8.61
N ASP A 70 9.55 -6.08 -7.71
CA ASP A 70 10.71 -6.63 -7.03
C ASP A 70 10.35 -7.18 -5.64
N PRO A 71 10.38 -8.52 -5.43
CA PRO A 71 10.03 -9.13 -4.15
C PRO A 71 10.95 -8.73 -3.00
N ASN A 72 12.21 -8.37 -3.26
CA ASN A 72 13.15 -7.91 -2.24
C ASN A 72 12.80 -6.47 -1.80
N ALA A 73 12.54 -5.58 -2.76
CA ALA A 73 12.08 -4.23 -2.46
C ALA A 73 10.78 -4.24 -1.65
N VAL A 74 9.83 -5.12 -1.99
CA VAL A 74 8.59 -5.30 -1.22
C VAL A 74 8.87 -5.74 0.22
N ALA A 75 9.77 -6.71 0.44
CA ALA A 75 10.11 -7.19 1.78
C ALA A 75 10.76 -6.09 2.62
N ASP A 76 11.70 -5.33 2.03
CA ASP A 76 12.42 -4.25 2.71
C ASP A 76 11.46 -3.08 3.06
N CYS A 77 10.61 -2.67 2.12
CA CYS A 77 9.62 -1.62 2.36
C CYS A 77 8.57 -2.04 3.39
N PHE A 78 8.18 -3.33 3.39
CA PHE A 78 7.25 -3.83 4.41
C PHE A 78 7.88 -3.79 5.80
N ALA A 79 9.14 -4.20 5.93
CA ALA A 79 9.88 -4.12 7.19
C ALA A 79 10.06 -2.65 7.65
N ALA A 80 10.33 -1.71 6.73
CA ALA A 80 10.43 -0.29 7.04
C ALA A 80 9.10 0.28 7.54
N SER A 81 7.98 -0.05 6.87
CA SER A 81 6.64 0.34 7.30
C SER A 81 6.30 -0.21 8.70
N LEU A 82 6.64 -1.46 8.98
CA LEU A 82 6.46 -2.06 10.32
C LEU A 82 7.31 -1.37 11.39
N LYS A 83 8.55 -0.97 11.05
CA LYS A 83 9.42 -0.23 11.98
C LYS A 83 8.82 1.13 12.37
N ILE A 84 8.12 1.79 11.44
CA ILE A 84 7.49 3.10 11.68
C ILE A 84 6.17 2.96 12.45
N HIS A 85 5.30 2.05 12.00
CA HIS A 85 3.91 1.96 12.48
C HIS A 85 3.67 0.84 13.50
N GLY A 86 4.59 -0.12 13.59
CA GLY A 86 4.49 -1.27 14.51
C GLY A 86 3.53 -2.37 14.04
N ARG A 87 2.62 -2.08 13.13
CA ARG A 87 1.59 -3.03 12.65
C ARG A 87 1.10 -2.65 11.25
N VAL A 88 0.47 -3.60 10.59
CA VAL A 88 -0.38 -3.37 9.39
C VAL A 88 -1.67 -4.14 9.61
N ASP A 89 -2.80 -3.44 9.59
CA ASP A 89 -4.15 -3.97 9.80
C ASP A 89 -4.92 -4.15 8.51
N GLY A 90 -4.72 -3.25 7.56
CA GLY A 90 -5.29 -3.30 6.22
C GLY A 90 -4.21 -3.18 5.16
N CYS A 91 -4.34 -3.96 4.08
CA CYS A 91 -3.40 -3.92 2.96
C CYS A 91 -4.15 -3.77 1.64
N PHE A 92 -3.81 -2.71 0.89
CA PHE A 92 -4.40 -2.38 -0.40
C PHE A 92 -3.32 -2.48 -1.48
N ALA A 93 -3.26 -3.61 -2.17
CA ALA A 93 -2.35 -3.81 -3.30
C ALA A 93 -2.92 -3.12 -4.56
N ASN A 94 -2.88 -1.78 -4.55
CA ASN A 94 -3.50 -0.92 -5.56
C ASN A 94 -2.53 -0.51 -6.68
N ALA A 95 -1.22 -0.64 -6.49
CA ALA A 95 -0.24 -0.31 -7.54
C ALA A 95 -0.54 -1.08 -8.82
N GLY A 96 -0.51 -0.37 -9.95
CA GLY A 96 -0.76 -0.96 -11.24
C GLY A 96 -0.28 -0.07 -12.38
N VAL A 97 -0.01 -0.70 -13.52
CA VAL A 97 0.42 -0.04 -14.75
C VAL A 97 -0.45 -0.48 -15.92
N GLY A 98 -0.72 0.45 -16.83
CA GLY A 98 -1.41 0.16 -18.09
C GLY A 98 -0.46 -0.28 -19.19
N GLY A 99 -1.01 -0.90 -20.24
CA GLY A 99 -0.32 -1.17 -21.50
C GLY A 99 -0.10 0.11 -22.31
N ARG A 100 0.91 0.07 -23.19
CA ARG A 100 1.23 1.14 -24.16
C ARG A 100 0.85 0.76 -25.58
N ALA A 101 0.75 -0.55 -25.87
CA ALA A 101 0.34 -1.03 -27.17
C ALA A 101 -1.12 -0.65 -27.46
N THR A 102 -1.40 -0.26 -28.72
CA THR A 102 -2.74 0.10 -29.18
C THR A 102 -3.56 -1.12 -29.60
N ALA A 103 -2.88 -2.20 -29.98
CA ALA A 103 -3.49 -3.47 -30.35
C ALA A 103 -2.78 -4.62 -29.62
N PHE A 104 -3.51 -5.70 -29.37
CA PHE A 104 -2.98 -6.85 -28.62
C PHE A 104 -1.82 -7.56 -29.32
N ASP A 105 -1.90 -7.69 -30.64
CA ASP A 105 -0.88 -8.30 -31.49
C ASP A 105 0.39 -7.46 -31.65
N GLU A 106 0.35 -6.19 -31.27
CA GLU A 106 1.50 -5.29 -31.22
C GLU A 106 2.22 -5.30 -29.87
N MET A 107 1.65 -5.94 -28.84
CA MET A 107 2.22 -5.99 -27.51
C MET A 107 3.51 -6.82 -27.49
N THR A 108 4.60 -6.22 -27.03
CA THR A 108 5.87 -6.92 -26.88
C THR A 108 5.89 -7.79 -25.62
N GLN A 109 6.73 -8.83 -25.64
CA GLN A 109 6.94 -9.67 -24.44
C GLN A 109 7.39 -8.82 -23.23
N ALA A 110 8.29 -7.88 -23.44
CA ALA A 110 8.77 -7.00 -22.37
C ALA A 110 7.65 -6.14 -21.75
N GLU A 111 6.71 -5.67 -22.56
CA GLU A 111 5.55 -4.94 -22.06
C GLU A 111 4.59 -5.84 -21.29
N TRP A 112 4.33 -7.03 -21.82
CA TRP A 112 3.56 -8.06 -21.13
C TRP A 112 4.17 -8.37 -19.76
N ASP A 113 5.47 -8.70 -19.72
CA ASP A 113 6.18 -9.06 -18.50
C ASP A 113 6.15 -7.92 -17.47
N ARG A 114 6.28 -6.66 -17.92
CA ARG A 114 6.15 -5.49 -17.04
C ARG A 114 4.76 -5.37 -16.43
N ILE A 115 3.71 -5.56 -17.23
CA ILE A 115 2.32 -5.48 -16.76
C ILE A 115 2.05 -6.60 -15.74
N ILE A 116 2.41 -7.83 -16.06
CA ILE A 116 2.23 -8.98 -15.17
C ILE A 116 3.09 -8.85 -13.92
N GLY A 117 4.33 -8.36 -14.07
CA GLY A 117 5.23 -8.11 -12.94
C GLY A 117 4.62 -7.18 -11.89
N VAL A 118 4.05 -6.07 -12.31
CA VAL A 118 3.43 -5.11 -11.40
C VAL A 118 2.02 -5.54 -10.96
N ASN A 119 1.13 -5.84 -11.93
CA ASN A 119 -0.30 -5.97 -11.65
C ASN A 119 -0.70 -7.34 -11.07
N LEU A 120 0.13 -8.37 -11.24
CA LEU A 120 -0.14 -9.71 -10.74
C LEU A 120 0.90 -10.15 -9.71
N ASN A 121 2.17 -10.20 -10.09
CA ASN A 121 3.23 -10.66 -9.18
C ASN A 121 3.41 -9.69 -8.00
N GLY A 122 3.33 -8.38 -8.26
CA GLY A 122 3.40 -7.36 -7.21
C GLY A 122 2.30 -7.50 -6.16
N VAL A 123 1.06 -7.75 -6.59
CA VAL A 123 -0.06 -8.03 -5.67
C VAL A 123 0.24 -9.26 -4.80
N PHE A 124 0.75 -10.33 -5.41
CA PHE A 124 1.13 -11.54 -4.67
C PHE A 124 2.23 -11.27 -3.64
N TYR A 125 3.29 -10.54 -4.00
CA TYR A 125 4.39 -10.24 -3.07
C TYR A 125 3.94 -9.42 -1.88
N VAL A 126 3.17 -8.37 -2.13
CA VAL A 126 2.63 -7.47 -1.09
C VAL A 126 1.69 -8.22 -0.15
N PHE A 127 0.72 -8.95 -0.69
CA PHE A 127 -0.23 -9.70 0.13
C PHE A 127 0.43 -10.84 0.90
N ARG A 128 1.48 -11.47 0.35
CA ARG A 128 2.25 -12.47 1.08
C ARG A 128 2.87 -11.90 2.35
N CYS A 129 3.53 -10.74 2.27
CA CYS A 129 4.10 -10.07 3.44
C CYS A 129 3.01 -9.68 4.46
N ALA A 130 1.93 -9.08 4.00
CA ALA A 130 0.82 -8.68 4.87
C ALA A 130 0.16 -9.88 5.56
N ALA A 131 -0.11 -10.95 4.82
CA ALA A 131 -0.73 -12.16 5.37
C ALA A 131 0.17 -12.85 6.41
N GLN A 132 1.48 -12.94 6.16
CA GLN A 132 2.44 -13.48 7.13
C GLN A 132 2.43 -12.68 8.43
N HIS A 133 2.48 -11.35 8.35
CA HIS A 133 2.43 -10.46 9.50
C HIS A 133 1.11 -10.58 10.26
N MET A 134 -0.03 -10.54 9.57
CA MET A 134 -1.35 -10.66 10.20
C MET A 134 -1.55 -12.02 10.86
N LYS A 135 -1.05 -13.10 10.24
CA LYS A 135 -1.06 -14.45 10.83
C LYS A 135 -0.24 -14.53 12.13
N GLN A 136 0.95 -13.93 12.17
CA GLN A 136 1.79 -13.89 13.38
C GLN A 136 1.09 -13.11 14.50
N ARG A 137 0.47 -11.98 14.19
CA ARG A 137 -0.31 -11.20 15.16
C ARG A 137 -1.51 -11.98 15.68
N ALA A 138 -2.24 -12.68 14.82
CA ALA A 138 -3.37 -13.51 15.23
C ALA A 138 -2.96 -14.62 16.19
N GLN A 139 -1.78 -15.23 16.01
CA GLN A 139 -1.21 -16.21 16.95
C GLN A 139 -0.88 -15.61 18.33
N SER A 140 -0.65 -14.29 18.40
CA SER A 140 -0.42 -13.54 19.64
C SER A 140 -1.72 -12.95 20.23
N GLY A 141 -2.88 -13.32 19.70
CA GLY A 141 -4.19 -12.89 20.21
C GLY A 141 -4.80 -11.68 19.51
N ASP A 142 -4.10 -11.06 18.54
CA ASP A 142 -4.63 -9.95 17.74
C ASP A 142 -5.04 -10.44 16.32
N ALA A 143 -6.28 -10.89 16.20
CA ALA A 143 -6.81 -11.51 14.98
C ALA A 143 -7.37 -10.51 13.95
N PHE A 144 -7.21 -9.20 14.15
CA PHE A 144 -7.67 -8.21 13.19
C PHE A 144 -6.70 -8.09 12.00
N GLY A 145 -7.20 -8.28 10.77
CA GLY A 145 -6.47 -8.07 9.53
C GLY A 145 -7.40 -8.13 8.32
N ARG A 146 -7.17 -7.26 7.35
CA ARG A 146 -7.93 -7.14 6.10
C ARG A 146 -7.02 -6.86 4.92
#